data_def818a29dc38f90c5465a715943d8e0
#
_entry.id   def818a29dc38f90c5465a715943d8e0
#
_cell.length_a   1.000
_cell.length_b   1.000
_cell.length_c   1.000
_cell.angle_alpha   90.00
_cell.angle_beta   90.00
_cell.angle_gamma   90.00
#
_symmetry.space_group_name_H-M   'P 1'
#
loop_
_entity.id
_entity.type
_entity.pdbx_description
1 polymer ?
#
loop_
_entity_poly.entity_id
_entity_poly.type
_entity_poly.pdbx_seq_one_letter_code
_entity_poly.pdbx_strand_id
1 'polypeptide(L)'
;MKSSKIVIVGGGLSGLTLAWLLLQKDIKATVLEASSRIGGRIQTITGALETPLELGATWFSDMHPHLLSLVNELELTKYPQYSEGISLFQTKSFEPPQKFFVPEAESPSYRIAGGTQKLIDALKQQLDAENIHLNTPVSAIKETEDSLLTETADGRIWQADKVIICLPPQLAASKITFLPELPDNVRRVLPSVQTWMAGAIKFALEYEEAFWRKEGYSGMLYSHAGIITEMYDHTNFEENKFGFTGFLNGGAATYSPEVRKEFVLRQLATLLGEKVLKPVAYFDKVWTDEFVLAGDQIIHRPHQNNGHPLLQQSYMNGKLFFAGTETATEFSGYMEGAVIAAKSIVKRL
;
A
#
# COMPACT_ATOMS: atom_id res chain seq x y z
N MET A 1 13.95 -23.41 18.16
CA MET A 1 12.57 -23.32 17.64
C MET A 1 11.79 -22.41 18.57
N LYS A 2 11.12 -21.39 18.02
CA LYS A 2 10.22 -20.50 18.78
C LYS A 2 8.79 -21.03 18.64
N SER A 3 7.97 -20.94 19.69
CA SER A 3 6.56 -21.35 19.68
C SER A 3 5.67 -20.13 19.77
N SER A 4 4.61 -20.11 18.98
CA SER A 4 3.57 -19.07 19.00
C SER A 4 2.22 -19.73 18.72
N LYS A 5 1.14 -19.22 19.34
CA LYS A 5 -0.21 -19.70 19.07
C LYS A 5 -0.63 -19.41 17.61
N ILE A 6 -0.27 -18.20 17.15
CA ILE A 6 -0.56 -17.74 15.79
C ILE A 6 0.70 -17.07 15.21
N VAL A 7 1.07 -17.45 13.99
CA VAL A 7 2.07 -16.76 13.18
C VAL A 7 1.36 -16.04 12.02
N ILE A 8 1.68 -14.76 11.87
CA ILE A 8 1.21 -13.89 10.77
C ILE A 8 2.39 -13.62 9.86
N VAL A 9 2.28 -13.99 8.60
CA VAL A 9 3.31 -13.77 7.58
C VAL A 9 2.97 -12.51 6.79
N GLY A 10 3.75 -11.44 7.00
CA GLY A 10 3.59 -10.12 6.42
C GLY A 10 3.16 -9.05 7.42
N GLY A 11 4.00 -8.01 7.57
CA GLY A 11 3.81 -6.85 8.44
C GLY A 11 3.17 -5.64 7.74
N GLY A 12 2.34 -5.87 6.72
CA GLY A 12 1.52 -4.85 6.09
C GLY A 12 0.25 -4.52 6.89
N LEU A 13 -0.60 -3.62 6.38
CA LEU A 13 -1.83 -3.19 7.07
C LEU A 13 -2.70 -4.36 7.50
N SER A 14 -2.91 -5.37 6.64
CA SER A 14 -3.74 -6.52 6.98
C SER A 14 -3.16 -7.33 8.15
N GLY A 15 -1.86 -7.65 8.11
CA GLY A 15 -1.20 -8.44 9.16
C GLY A 15 -1.15 -7.71 10.50
N LEU A 16 -0.84 -6.42 10.52
CA LEU A 16 -0.81 -5.61 11.73
C LEU A 16 -2.21 -5.40 12.32
N THR A 17 -3.22 -5.14 11.48
CA THR A 17 -4.62 -5.06 11.92
C THR A 17 -5.07 -6.39 12.52
N LEU A 18 -4.72 -7.52 11.89
CA LEU A 18 -5.04 -8.83 12.42
C LEU A 18 -4.38 -9.08 13.77
N ALA A 19 -3.08 -8.79 13.91
CA ALA A 19 -2.35 -8.94 15.18
C ALA A 19 -2.99 -8.11 16.30
N TRP A 20 -3.36 -6.86 16.01
CA TRP A 20 -4.03 -5.97 16.95
C TRP A 20 -5.43 -6.47 17.35
N LEU A 21 -6.26 -6.91 16.39
CA LEU A 21 -7.58 -7.47 16.66
C LEU A 21 -7.53 -8.76 17.48
N LEU A 22 -6.50 -9.59 17.28
CA LEU A 22 -6.26 -10.79 18.08
C LEU A 22 -5.85 -10.44 19.52
N LEU A 23 -4.99 -9.43 19.66
CA LEU A 23 -4.57 -8.94 20.99
C LEU A 23 -5.76 -8.43 21.81
N GLN A 24 -6.73 -7.77 21.20
CA GLN A 24 -7.99 -7.35 21.85
C GLN A 24 -8.83 -8.55 22.38
N LYS A 25 -8.51 -9.76 21.94
CA LYS A 25 -9.11 -11.03 22.41
C LYS A 25 -8.13 -11.85 23.29
N ASP A 26 -7.10 -11.21 23.82
CA ASP A 26 -6.04 -11.85 24.62
C ASP A 26 -5.28 -12.96 23.86
N ILE A 27 -5.26 -12.90 22.53
CA ILE A 27 -4.53 -13.84 21.67
C ILE A 27 -3.27 -13.16 21.15
N LYS A 28 -2.10 -13.58 21.64
CA LYS A 28 -0.82 -13.11 21.13
C LYS A 28 -0.48 -13.79 19.80
N ALA A 29 -0.07 -12.99 18.82
CA ALA A 29 0.41 -13.44 17.53
C ALA A 29 1.82 -12.93 17.25
N THR A 30 2.60 -13.72 16.52
CA THR A 30 3.94 -13.33 16.05
C THR A 30 3.84 -12.89 14.60
N VAL A 31 4.32 -11.69 14.28
CA VAL A 31 4.36 -11.14 12.92
C VAL A 31 5.76 -11.32 12.34
N LEU A 32 5.87 -11.99 11.19
CA LEU A 32 7.11 -12.17 10.43
C LEU A 32 7.07 -11.30 9.19
N GLU A 33 7.93 -10.28 9.13
CA GLU A 33 8.05 -9.35 8.01
C GLU A 33 9.39 -9.54 7.31
N ALA A 34 9.35 -9.72 6.00
CA ALA A 34 10.54 -9.98 5.20
C ALA A 34 11.46 -8.77 5.06
N SER A 35 10.90 -7.57 5.01
CA SER A 35 11.66 -6.33 4.84
C SER A 35 12.19 -5.77 6.16
N SER A 36 13.02 -4.72 6.06
CA SER A 36 13.53 -3.96 7.21
C SER A 36 12.52 -2.97 7.81
N ARG A 37 11.30 -2.87 7.23
CA ARG A 37 10.22 -1.99 7.67
C ARG A 37 8.88 -2.70 7.66
N ILE A 38 7.97 -2.25 8.49
CA ILE A 38 6.54 -2.62 8.42
C ILE A 38 5.76 -1.66 7.51
N GLY A 39 4.52 -2.02 7.18
CA GLY A 39 3.58 -1.20 6.42
C GLY A 39 3.29 -1.72 5.01
N GLY A 40 4.17 -2.58 4.46
CA GLY A 40 3.97 -3.15 3.13
C GLY A 40 3.81 -2.05 2.06
N ARG A 41 2.66 -1.99 1.39
CA ARG A 41 2.33 -0.99 0.35
C ARG A 41 1.96 0.41 0.89
N ILE A 42 1.96 0.63 2.19
CA ILE A 42 1.90 1.96 2.80
C ILE A 42 3.33 2.43 3.03
N GLN A 43 3.64 3.63 2.57
CA GLN A 43 4.94 4.27 2.78
C GLN A 43 4.80 5.79 2.69
N THR A 44 4.91 6.45 3.83
CA THR A 44 5.17 7.89 3.93
C THR A 44 6.65 8.09 4.17
N ILE A 45 7.24 9.03 3.47
CA ILE A 45 8.63 9.48 3.71
C ILE A 45 8.61 10.91 4.26
N THR A 46 9.70 11.30 4.89
CA THR A 46 9.90 12.68 5.36
C THR A 46 10.74 13.43 4.34
N GLY A 47 10.23 14.54 3.82
CA GLY A 47 10.95 15.43 2.93
C GLY A 47 12.06 16.21 3.64
N ALA A 48 12.80 17.03 2.89
CA ALA A 48 13.89 17.86 3.42
C ALA A 48 13.40 18.97 4.36
N LEU A 49 12.16 19.45 4.15
CA LEU A 49 11.47 20.41 5.02
C LEU A 49 10.53 19.71 6.02
N GLU A 50 10.74 18.41 6.26
CA GLU A 50 9.91 17.59 7.12
C GLU A 50 8.46 17.41 6.62
N THR A 51 8.22 17.58 5.32
CA THR A 51 6.90 17.32 4.72
C THR A 51 6.63 15.83 4.71
N PRO A 52 5.47 15.35 5.22
CA PRO A 52 5.08 13.95 5.07
C PRO A 52 4.64 13.69 3.63
N LEU A 53 5.45 12.98 2.86
CA LEU A 53 5.24 12.70 1.44
C LEU A 53 4.89 11.24 1.21
N GLU A 54 3.86 10.98 0.41
CA GLU A 54 3.33 9.63 0.19
C GLU A 54 3.90 8.98 -1.08
N LEU A 55 4.62 7.89 -0.88
CA LEU A 55 5.06 7.00 -1.96
C LEU A 55 4.25 5.68 -2.02
N GLY A 56 3.36 5.44 -1.06
CA GLY A 56 2.46 4.28 -0.99
C GLY A 56 0.99 4.66 -1.08
N ALA A 57 0.11 3.80 -0.55
CA ALA A 57 -1.32 4.04 -0.45
C ALA A 57 -1.60 5.30 0.37
N THR A 58 -2.52 6.14 -0.12
CA THR A 58 -2.72 7.50 0.40
C THR A 58 -4.18 7.78 0.72
N TRP A 59 -5.08 7.56 -0.25
CA TRP A 59 -6.44 8.06 -0.21
C TRP A 59 -7.46 7.00 0.22
N PHE A 60 -8.46 7.46 0.95
CA PHE A 60 -9.66 6.70 1.29
C PHE A 60 -10.87 7.64 1.33
N SER A 61 -12.08 7.12 1.45
CA SER A 61 -13.32 7.91 1.41
C SER A 61 -14.36 7.34 2.37
N ASP A 62 -15.53 7.97 2.44
CA ASP A 62 -16.66 7.50 3.25
C ASP A 62 -17.20 6.12 2.80
N MET A 63 -16.82 5.66 1.61
CA MET A 63 -17.10 4.30 1.14
C MET A 63 -16.24 3.21 1.81
N HIS A 64 -15.30 3.58 2.69
CA HIS A 64 -14.37 2.68 3.37
C HIS A 64 -14.63 2.60 4.88
N PRO A 65 -15.80 2.05 5.33
CA PRO A 65 -16.25 2.14 6.72
C PRO A 65 -15.37 1.38 7.71
N HIS A 66 -14.74 0.27 7.29
CA HIS A 66 -13.86 -0.49 8.17
C HIS A 66 -12.54 0.21 8.42
N LEU A 67 -11.97 0.86 7.40
CA LEU A 67 -10.78 1.69 7.53
C LEU A 67 -11.08 2.93 8.37
N LEU A 68 -12.20 3.58 8.14
CA LEU A 68 -12.64 4.74 8.94
C LEU A 68 -12.81 4.37 10.42
N SER A 69 -13.43 3.22 10.72
CA SER A 69 -13.52 2.70 12.09
C SER A 69 -12.13 2.52 12.70
N LEU A 70 -11.20 1.89 11.97
CA LEU A 70 -9.83 1.67 12.44
C LEU A 70 -9.08 2.99 12.69
N VAL A 71 -9.22 3.99 11.80
CA VAL A 71 -8.63 5.33 11.94
C VAL A 71 -9.15 6.01 13.22
N ASN A 72 -10.48 5.91 13.48
CA ASN A 72 -11.08 6.46 14.68
C ASN A 72 -10.65 5.71 15.96
N GLU A 73 -10.63 4.38 15.94
CA GLU A 73 -10.21 3.54 17.08
C GLU A 73 -8.74 3.78 17.48
N LEU A 74 -7.91 4.17 16.51
CA LEU A 74 -6.50 4.53 16.73
C LEU A 74 -6.30 6.04 16.97
N GLU A 75 -7.39 6.81 17.14
CA GLU A 75 -7.38 8.25 17.43
C GLU A 75 -6.60 9.08 16.38
N LEU A 76 -6.61 8.66 15.12
CA LEU A 76 -5.91 9.34 14.03
C LEU A 76 -6.81 10.41 13.40
N THR A 77 -6.21 11.55 13.06
CA THR A 77 -6.90 12.65 12.38
C THR A 77 -6.92 12.43 10.88
N LYS A 78 -8.13 12.35 10.29
CA LYS A 78 -8.32 12.42 8.85
C LYS A 78 -8.64 13.85 8.40
N TYR A 79 -8.27 14.20 7.17
CA TYR A 79 -8.61 15.49 6.56
C TYR A 79 -8.87 15.32 5.07
N PRO A 80 -9.66 16.21 4.43
CA PRO A 80 -9.96 16.11 3.02
C PRO A 80 -8.74 16.37 2.14
N GLN A 81 -8.64 15.65 1.04
CA GLN A 81 -7.72 15.97 -0.04
C GLN A 81 -8.11 17.31 -0.66
N TYR A 82 -7.19 18.26 -0.68
CA TYR A 82 -7.43 19.54 -1.35
C TYR A 82 -7.63 19.32 -2.86
N SER A 83 -8.70 19.88 -3.41
CA SER A 83 -9.07 19.72 -4.82
C SER A 83 -9.66 20.99 -5.45
N GLU A 84 -9.91 22.04 -4.67
CA GLU A 84 -10.52 23.26 -5.15
C GLU A 84 -9.57 24.05 -6.07
N GLY A 85 -10.12 24.62 -7.16
CA GLY A 85 -9.40 25.48 -8.09
C GLY A 85 -9.31 24.94 -9.50
N ILE A 86 -8.42 25.54 -10.29
CA ILE A 86 -8.20 25.16 -11.69
C ILE A 86 -7.42 23.83 -11.73
N SER A 87 -8.04 22.81 -12.30
CA SER A 87 -7.43 21.53 -12.61
C SER A 87 -7.04 21.43 -14.05
N LEU A 88 -6.02 20.64 -14.36
CA LEU A 88 -5.44 20.52 -15.69
C LEU A 88 -5.72 19.12 -16.27
N PHE A 89 -6.12 19.10 -17.55
CA PHE A 89 -6.21 17.88 -18.34
C PHE A 89 -5.38 18.02 -19.61
N GLN A 90 -4.31 17.23 -19.72
CA GLN A 90 -3.41 17.27 -20.86
C GLN A 90 -3.67 16.06 -21.75
N THR A 91 -4.24 16.29 -22.94
CA THR A 91 -4.52 15.23 -23.93
C THR A 91 -3.32 14.95 -24.84
N LYS A 92 -2.59 16.01 -25.23
CA LYS A 92 -1.44 15.93 -26.15
C LYS A 92 -0.32 16.87 -25.69
N SER A 93 0.93 16.54 -26.04
CA SER A 93 2.11 17.32 -25.63
C SER A 93 2.26 18.65 -26.39
N PHE A 94 1.65 18.78 -27.55
CA PHE A 94 1.76 19.95 -28.44
C PHE A 94 0.53 20.86 -28.42
N GLU A 95 -0.47 20.56 -27.59
CA GLU A 95 -1.65 21.39 -27.37
C GLU A 95 -1.65 21.92 -25.92
N PRO A 96 -2.16 23.15 -25.69
CA PRO A 96 -2.34 23.64 -24.34
C PRO A 96 -3.25 22.69 -23.53
N PRO A 97 -3.00 22.52 -22.22
CA PRO A 97 -3.88 21.72 -21.38
C PRO A 97 -5.27 22.36 -21.29
N GLN A 98 -6.29 21.52 -21.23
CA GLN A 98 -7.63 21.97 -20.89
C GLN A 98 -7.64 22.38 -19.41
N LYS A 99 -8.30 23.50 -19.11
CA LYS A 99 -8.46 24.03 -17.75
C LYS A 99 -9.92 23.99 -17.36
N PHE A 100 -10.20 23.45 -16.19
CA PHE A 100 -11.54 23.41 -15.64
C PHE A 100 -11.51 23.69 -14.15
N PHE A 101 -12.48 24.46 -13.67
CA PHE A 101 -12.60 24.76 -12.26
C PHE A 101 -13.28 23.57 -11.56
N VAL A 102 -12.66 23.10 -10.47
CA VAL A 102 -13.23 22.11 -9.57
C VAL A 102 -13.62 22.83 -8.29
N PRO A 103 -14.89 22.78 -7.87
CA PRO A 103 -15.30 23.31 -6.57
C PRO A 103 -14.79 22.41 -5.44
N GLU A 104 -14.91 22.87 -4.20
CA GLU A 104 -14.70 22.02 -3.04
C GLU A 104 -15.59 20.77 -3.14
N ALA A 105 -15.01 19.60 -2.86
CA ALA A 105 -15.70 18.33 -3.00
C ALA A 105 -16.70 18.10 -1.85
N GLU A 106 -17.97 17.86 -2.15
CA GLU A 106 -18.99 17.46 -1.16
C GLU A 106 -18.68 16.10 -0.51
N SER A 107 -18.05 15.20 -1.25
CA SER A 107 -17.61 13.86 -0.77
C SER A 107 -16.13 13.67 -1.11
N PRO A 108 -15.23 14.26 -0.32
CA PRO A 108 -13.81 14.23 -0.62
C PRO A 108 -13.18 12.85 -0.39
N SER A 109 -12.07 12.59 -1.05
CA SER A 109 -11.11 11.62 -0.57
C SER A 109 -10.40 12.20 0.66
N TYR A 110 -10.05 11.32 1.61
CA TYR A 110 -9.35 11.70 2.84
C TYR A 110 -7.90 11.26 2.81
N ARG A 111 -7.10 11.96 3.61
CA ARG A 111 -5.72 11.64 3.97
C ARG A 111 -5.60 11.59 5.50
N ILE A 112 -4.51 11.00 6.00
CA ILE A 112 -4.19 10.97 7.44
C ILE A 112 -3.18 12.08 7.74
N ALA A 113 -3.43 12.88 8.79
CA ALA A 113 -2.50 13.89 9.29
C ALA A 113 -1.14 13.25 9.66
N GLY A 114 -0.05 13.83 9.15
CA GLY A 114 1.29 13.27 9.31
C GLY A 114 1.60 12.09 8.37
N GLY A 115 0.68 11.74 7.45
CA GLY A 115 0.85 10.69 6.44
C GLY A 115 0.28 9.33 6.84
N THR A 116 0.03 8.49 5.85
CA THR A 116 -0.62 7.17 6.03
C THR A 116 0.23 6.20 6.87
N GLN A 117 1.56 6.40 6.94
CA GLN A 117 2.44 5.62 7.82
C GLN A 117 2.03 5.74 9.30
N LYS A 118 1.38 6.83 9.72
CA LYS A 118 0.85 6.99 11.09
C LYS A 118 -0.14 5.88 11.48
N LEU A 119 -0.91 5.36 10.52
CA LEU A 119 -1.79 4.21 10.74
C LEU A 119 -1.00 2.96 11.13
N ILE A 120 0.10 2.72 10.43
CA ILE A 120 1.00 1.59 10.69
C ILE A 120 1.72 1.76 12.03
N ASP A 121 2.19 2.98 12.32
CA ASP A 121 2.89 3.30 13.56
C ASP A 121 1.97 3.17 14.77
N ALA A 122 0.71 3.62 14.66
CA ALA A 122 -0.29 3.48 15.71
C ALA A 122 -0.61 2.00 15.99
N LEU A 123 -0.80 1.17 14.95
CA LEU A 123 -0.96 -0.27 15.12
C LEU A 123 0.25 -0.92 15.80
N LYS A 124 1.47 -0.55 15.37
CA LYS A 124 2.71 -1.05 15.96
C LYS A 124 2.82 -0.71 17.45
N GLN A 125 2.41 0.50 17.84
CA GLN A 125 2.46 0.95 19.26
C GLN A 125 1.53 0.14 20.17
N GLN A 126 0.47 -0.44 19.63
CA GLN A 126 -0.44 -1.32 20.38
C GLN A 126 0.09 -2.75 20.55
N LEU A 127 1.12 -3.13 19.80
CA LEU A 127 1.66 -4.48 19.77
C LEU A 127 2.98 -4.58 20.55
N ASP A 128 3.22 -5.72 21.19
CA ASP A 128 4.51 -6.00 21.81
C ASP A 128 5.61 -6.05 20.73
N ALA A 129 6.61 -5.21 20.84
CA ALA A 129 7.69 -5.11 19.85
C ALA A 129 8.45 -6.43 19.66
N GLU A 130 8.54 -7.27 20.69
CA GLU A 130 9.16 -8.59 20.65
C GLU A 130 8.44 -9.60 19.75
N ASN A 131 7.17 -9.34 19.43
CA ASN A 131 6.34 -10.17 18.56
C ASN A 131 6.40 -9.75 17.08
N ILE A 132 7.13 -8.68 16.74
CA ILE A 132 7.32 -8.24 15.34
C ILE A 132 8.77 -8.48 14.94
N HIS A 133 8.98 -9.39 14.00
CA HIS A 133 10.29 -9.77 13.50
C HIS A 133 10.48 -9.24 12.08
N LEU A 134 11.34 -8.23 11.93
CA LEU A 134 11.77 -7.71 10.63
C LEU A 134 12.90 -8.55 10.05
N ASN A 135 13.21 -8.36 8.75
CA ASN A 135 14.24 -9.12 8.04
C ASN A 135 14.07 -10.64 8.23
N THR A 136 12.81 -11.10 8.14
CA THR A 136 12.43 -12.47 8.46
C THR A 136 11.60 -13.07 7.30
N PRO A 137 12.21 -13.26 6.11
CA PRO A 137 11.51 -13.80 4.95
C PRO A 137 11.18 -15.28 5.16
N VAL A 138 9.89 -15.60 5.18
CA VAL A 138 9.37 -16.97 5.25
C VAL A 138 9.61 -17.65 3.92
N SER A 139 10.23 -18.83 3.94
CA SER A 139 10.57 -19.65 2.77
C SER A 139 9.80 -20.96 2.69
N ALA A 140 9.34 -21.50 3.83
CA ALA A 140 8.53 -22.72 3.83
C ALA A 140 7.53 -22.74 5.00
N ILE A 141 6.40 -23.42 4.77
CA ILE A 141 5.42 -23.78 5.79
C ILE A 141 5.17 -25.26 5.71
N LYS A 142 5.47 -25.98 6.82
CA LYS A 142 5.38 -27.44 6.90
C LYS A 142 4.33 -27.85 7.92
N GLU A 143 3.43 -28.72 7.51
CA GLU A 143 2.44 -29.30 8.41
C GLU A 143 3.07 -30.43 9.23
N THR A 144 2.78 -30.42 10.52
CA THR A 144 3.00 -31.53 11.45
C THR A 144 1.65 -32.03 11.94
N GLU A 145 1.64 -33.09 12.75
CA GLU A 145 0.41 -33.66 13.30
C GLU A 145 -0.45 -32.59 13.98
N ASP A 146 0.12 -31.78 14.88
CA ASP A 146 -0.63 -30.84 15.72
C ASP A 146 -0.43 -29.38 15.35
N SER A 147 0.55 -29.03 14.52
CA SER A 147 0.96 -27.62 14.28
C SER A 147 1.46 -27.37 12.86
N LEU A 148 1.83 -26.12 12.60
CA LEU A 148 2.60 -25.73 11.43
C LEU A 148 3.98 -25.24 11.85
N LEU A 149 5.00 -25.61 11.09
CA LEU A 149 6.36 -25.07 11.18
C LEU A 149 6.55 -24.02 10.08
N THR A 150 6.82 -22.79 10.46
CA THR A 150 7.15 -21.70 9.54
C THR A 150 8.67 -21.53 9.55
N GLU A 151 9.32 -21.80 8.41
CA GLU A 151 10.76 -21.69 8.24
C GLU A 151 11.11 -20.43 7.46
N THR A 152 12.18 -19.77 7.84
CA THR A 152 12.72 -18.60 7.16
C THR A 152 13.96 -18.94 6.36
N ALA A 153 14.32 -18.08 5.42
CA ALA A 153 15.47 -18.29 4.53
C ALA A 153 16.81 -18.41 5.28
N ASP A 154 16.92 -17.85 6.50
CA ASP A 154 18.10 -17.96 7.37
C ASP A 154 18.02 -19.15 8.34
N GLY A 155 17.06 -20.03 8.18
CA GLY A 155 16.92 -21.29 8.94
C GLY A 155 16.26 -21.15 10.31
N ARG A 156 15.72 -20.00 10.70
CA ARG A 156 14.91 -19.86 11.91
C ARG A 156 13.55 -20.55 11.73
N ILE A 157 13.02 -21.13 12.81
CA ILE A 157 11.76 -21.89 12.78
C ILE A 157 10.82 -21.37 13.86
N TRP A 158 9.57 -21.14 13.49
CA TRP A 158 8.45 -20.86 14.39
C TRP A 158 7.43 -22.01 14.28
N GLN A 159 7.06 -22.57 15.42
CA GLN A 159 5.95 -23.52 15.53
C GLN A 159 4.69 -22.74 15.92
N ALA A 160 3.58 -22.98 15.24
CA ALA A 160 2.31 -22.34 15.51
C ALA A 160 1.12 -23.28 15.32
N ASP A 161 0.06 -23.08 16.09
CA ASP A 161 -1.22 -23.77 15.89
C ASP A 161 -1.87 -23.33 14.57
N LYS A 162 -1.70 -22.06 14.21
CA LYS A 162 -2.21 -21.50 12.98
C LYS A 162 -1.23 -20.52 12.34
N VAL A 163 -1.20 -20.50 11.01
CA VAL A 163 -0.42 -19.55 10.20
C VAL A 163 -1.37 -18.79 9.29
N ILE A 164 -1.27 -17.46 9.30
CA ILE A 164 -2.05 -16.58 8.46
C ILE A 164 -1.13 -15.82 7.50
N ILE A 165 -1.33 -16.01 6.20
CA ILE A 165 -0.55 -15.37 5.13
C ILE A 165 -1.22 -14.04 4.75
N CYS A 166 -0.62 -12.93 5.15
CA CYS A 166 -1.04 -11.56 4.84
C CYS A 166 -0.20 -10.94 3.71
N LEU A 167 0.22 -11.76 2.77
CA LEU A 167 0.98 -11.38 1.57
C LEU A 167 0.07 -11.35 0.33
N PRO A 168 0.48 -10.63 -0.74
CA PRO A 168 -0.09 -10.86 -2.06
C PRO A 168 -0.01 -12.33 -2.46
N PRO A 169 -1.10 -12.96 -2.98
CA PRO A 169 -1.10 -14.39 -3.30
C PRO A 169 -0.03 -14.82 -4.30
N GLN A 170 0.30 -13.98 -5.30
CA GLN A 170 1.41 -14.23 -6.24
C GLN A 170 2.75 -14.36 -5.49
N LEU A 171 2.98 -13.48 -4.52
CA LEU A 171 4.21 -13.50 -3.72
C LEU A 171 4.27 -14.76 -2.86
N ALA A 172 3.17 -15.15 -2.20
CA ALA A 172 3.10 -16.38 -1.44
C ALA A 172 3.40 -17.61 -2.31
N ALA A 173 2.83 -17.66 -3.53
CA ALA A 173 3.07 -18.75 -4.48
C ALA A 173 4.52 -18.85 -4.95
N SER A 174 5.21 -17.72 -5.11
CA SER A 174 6.58 -17.66 -5.64
C SER A 174 7.67 -17.82 -4.59
N LYS A 175 7.40 -17.47 -3.33
CA LYS A 175 8.41 -17.38 -2.27
C LYS A 175 8.26 -18.42 -1.17
N ILE A 176 7.10 -19.05 -1.04
CA ILE A 176 6.83 -20.01 0.05
C ILE A 176 6.59 -21.41 -0.48
N THR A 177 7.38 -22.37 0.00
CA THR A 177 7.16 -23.81 -0.23
C THR A 177 6.17 -24.33 0.81
N PHE A 178 5.10 -24.98 0.37
CA PHE A 178 4.10 -25.60 1.23
C PHE A 178 4.30 -27.12 1.28
N LEU A 179 4.36 -27.70 2.48
CA LEU A 179 4.54 -29.13 2.70
C LEU A 179 3.50 -29.63 3.73
N PRO A 180 2.52 -30.48 3.31
CA PRO A 180 2.31 -30.95 1.94
C PRO A 180 1.95 -29.80 0.98
N GLU A 181 2.07 -30.05 -0.32
CA GLU A 181 1.66 -29.08 -1.33
C GLU A 181 0.18 -28.70 -1.16
N LEU A 182 -0.13 -27.43 -1.45
CA LEU A 182 -1.52 -26.97 -1.50
C LEU A 182 -2.29 -27.69 -2.64
N PRO A 183 -3.62 -27.81 -2.55
CA PRO A 183 -4.43 -28.39 -3.61
C PRO A 183 -4.15 -27.77 -4.99
N ASP A 184 -4.19 -28.56 -6.03
CA ASP A 184 -3.85 -28.12 -7.41
C ASP A 184 -4.64 -26.91 -7.91
N ASN A 185 -5.93 -26.80 -7.53
CA ASN A 185 -6.75 -25.66 -7.87
C ASN A 185 -6.25 -24.36 -7.20
N VAL A 186 -5.77 -24.44 -5.97
CA VAL A 186 -5.18 -23.30 -5.22
C VAL A 186 -3.85 -22.90 -5.85
N ARG A 187 -2.97 -23.86 -6.09
CA ARG A 187 -1.66 -23.63 -6.71
C ARG A 187 -1.77 -22.95 -8.08
N ARG A 188 -2.84 -23.20 -8.84
CA ARG A 188 -3.12 -22.54 -10.12
C ARG A 188 -3.70 -21.14 -9.93
N VAL A 189 -4.49 -20.90 -8.89
CA VAL A 189 -5.13 -19.60 -8.66
C VAL A 189 -4.15 -18.59 -8.07
N LEU A 190 -3.34 -18.96 -7.05
CA LEU A 190 -2.46 -18.03 -6.36
C LEU A 190 -1.58 -17.18 -7.29
N PRO A 191 -0.88 -17.73 -8.32
CA PRO A 191 -0.06 -16.92 -9.23
C PRO A 191 -0.88 -15.99 -10.14
N SER A 192 -2.18 -16.26 -10.32
CA SER A 192 -3.06 -15.51 -11.18
C SER A 192 -3.82 -14.38 -10.47
N VAL A 193 -3.70 -14.28 -9.14
CA VAL A 193 -4.33 -13.19 -8.36
C VAL A 193 -3.49 -11.94 -8.51
N GLN A 194 -4.04 -10.93 -9.17
CA GLN A 194 -3.31 -9.68 -9.42
C GLN A 194 -3.13 -8.85 -8.16
N THR A 195 -1.91 -8.34 -7.98
CA THR A 195 -1.60 -7.38 -6.90
C THR A 195 -1.90 -5.98 -7.39
N TRP A 196 -2.91 -5.33 -6.79
CA TRP A 196 -3.31 -3.97 -7.16
C TRP A 196 -2.14 -2.99 -7.00
N MET A 197 -1.94 -2.11 -7.98
CA MET A 197 -0.88 -1.11 -8.06
C MET A 197 0.56 -1.67 -8.09
N ALA A 198 0.76 -2.98 -8.24
CA ALA A 198 2.10 -3.50 -8.54
C ALA A 198 2.56 -2.99 -9.90
N GLY A 199 3.80 -2.52 -9.98
CA GLY A 199 4.31 -1.82 -11.17
C GLY A 199 3.99 -0.33 -11.24
N ALA A 200 3.16 0.20 -10.34
CA ALA A 200 2.94 1.64 -10.27
C ALA A 200 4.22 2.37 -9.89
N ILE A 201 4.40 3.55 -10.47
CA ILE A 201 5.50 4.44 -10.13
C ILE A 201 4.90 5.68 -9.51
N LYS A 202 5.15 5.89 -8.22
CA LYS A 202 4.68 7.06 -7.51
C LYS A 202 5.83 8.03 -7.31
N PHE A 203 5.55 9.34 -7.48
CA PHE A 203 6.51 10.39 -7.20
C PHE A 203 5.96 11.40 -6.20
N ALA A 204 6.85 12.13 -5.56
CA ALA A 204 6.53 13.26 -4.70
C ALA A 204 7.54 14.40 -4.90
N LEU A 205 7.05 15.63 -4.84
CA LEU A 205 7.82 16.86 -4.90
C LEU A 205 7.55 17.68 -3.66
N GLU A 206 8.57 18.31 -3.11
CA GLU A 206 8.49 19.20 -1.96
C GLU A 206 8.85 20.62 -2.36
N TYR A 207 8.10 21.61 -1.87
CA TYR A 207 8.31 23.04 -2.13
C TYR A 207 8.23 23.84 -0.84
N GLU A 208 8.85 25.02 -0.82
CA GLU A 208 8.78 25.97 0.30
C GLU A 208 7.40 26.63 0.41
N GLU A 209 6.64 26.74 -0.69
CA GLU A 209 5.34 27.35 -0.75
C GLU A 209 4.40 26.66 -1.74
N ALA A 210 3.09 26.76 -1.50
CA ALA A 210 2.05 26.32 -2.44
C ALA A 210 1.79 27.39 -3.53
N PHE A 211 2.78 27.67 -4.38
CA PHE A 211 2.65 28.70 -5.44
C PHE A 211 1.47 28.41 -6.37
N TRP A 212 1.15 27.15 -6.65
CA TRP A 212 0.01 26.76 -7.49
C TRP A 212 -1.33 27.20 -6.90
N ARG A 213 -1.53 27.08 -5.56
CA ARG A 213 -2.74 27.56 -4.90
C ARG A 213 -2.86 29.08 -4.99
N LYS A 214 -1.74 29.82 -4.85
CA LYS A 214 -1.71 31.28 -5.00
C LYS A 214 -2.09 31.73 -6.40
N GLU A 215 -1.87 30.88 -7.40
CA GLU A 215 -2.23 31.12 -8.81
C GLU A 215 -3.60 30.52 -9.17
N GLY A 216 -4.36 30.03 -8.19
CA GLY A 216 -5.73 29.51 -8.36
C GLY A 216 -5.80 28.09 -8.89
N TYR A 217 -4.69 27.32 -8.91
CA TYR A 217 -4.71 25.92 -9.31
C TYR A 217 -4.98 25.00 -8.13
N SER A 218 -5.74 23.92 -8.39
CA SER A 218 -6.01 22.86 -7.42
C SER A 218 -4.79 21.96 -7.12
N GLY A 219 -3.76 22.00 -7.97
CA GLY A 219 -2.68 21.01 -7.96
C GLY A 219 -3.03 19.68 -8.62
N MET A 220 -4.24 19.54 -9.15
CA MET A 220 -4.68 18.32 -9.84
C MET A 220 -4.34 18.38 -11.33
N LEU A 221 -3.71 17.31 -11.81
CA LEU A 221 -3.38 17.07 -13.21
C LEU A 221 -3.78 15.65 -13.60
N TYR A 222 -4.49 15.51 -14.71
CA TYR A 222 -4.58 14.28 -15.47
C TYR A 222 -3.90 14.45 -16.82
N SER A 223 -3.09 13.48 -17.24
CA SER A 223 -2.35 13.60 -18.48
C SER A 223 -2.28 12.28 -19.24
N HIS A 224 -2.59 12.35 -20.53
CA HIS A 224 -2.34 11.29 -21.50
C HIS A 224 -1.02 11.52 -22.25
N ALA A 225 -0.29 12.59 -21.93
CA ALA A 225 0.95 12.98 -22.58
C ALA A 225 2.07 13.21 -21.56
N GLY A 226 3.28 12.83 -21.91
CA GLY A 226 4.43 12.96 -21.01
C GLY A 226 4.58 11.79 -20.03
N ILE A 227 5.35 12.04 -18.97
CA ILE A 227 5.71 11.01 -18.00
C ILE A 227 4.70 10.93 -16.84
N ILE A 228 4.11 12.05 -16.43
CA ILE A 228 3.08 12.13 -15.38
C ILE A 228 1.74 11.73 -15.97
N THR A 229 1.04 10.79 -15.31
CA THR A 229 -0.34 10.42 -15.66
C THR A 229 -1.35 11.11 -14.78
N GLU A 230 -1.05 11.25 -13.50
CA GLU A 230 -1.89 11.97 -12.52
C GLU A 230 -1.01 12.62 -11.46
N MET A 231 -1.48 13.77 -10.94
CA MET A 231 -0.84 14.50 -9.85
C MET A 231 -1.88 15.22 -9.01
N TYR A 232 -1.57 15.39 -7.72
CA TYR A 232 -2.44 16.03 -6.74
C TYR A 232 -1.63 16.91 -5.80
N ASP A 233 -2.27 17.96 -5.29
CA ASP A 233 -1.76 18.73 -4.15
C ASP A 233 -1.46 17.78 -2.98
N HIS A 234 -0.32 17.99 -2.33
CA HIS A 234 0.11 17.20 -1.20
C HIS A 234 0.52 18.06 0.00
N THR A 235 -0.16 19.19 0.18
CA THR A 235 -0.05 20.02 1.37
C THR A 235 -0.46 19.21 2.60
N ASN A 236 0.27 19.35 3.72
CA ASN A 236 -0.03 18.67 4.98
C ASN A 236 -1.31 19.21 5.66
N PHE A 237 -1.71 18.56 6.75
CA PHE A 237 -2.91 18.94 7.51
C PHE A 237 -2.83 20.36 8.08
N GLU A 238 -1.68 20.76 8.57
CA GLU A 238 -1.44 22.08 9.17
C GLU A 238 -1.27 23.21 8.14
N GLU A 239 -1.32 22.88 6.84
CA GLU A 239 -1.16 23.80 5.72
C GLU A 239 0.13 24.65 5.72
N ASN A 240 1.20 24.08 6.26
CA ASN A 240 2.50 24.73 6.38
C ASN A 240 3.67 23.95 5.74
N LYS A 241 3.37 22.81 5.11
CA LYS A 241 4.28 21.95 4.36
C LYS A 241 3.65 21.63 3.02
N PHE A 242 4.37 21.83 1.93
CA PHE A 242 3.79 21.88 0.60
C PHE A 242 4.45 20.92 -0.37
N GLY A 243 3.65 20.28 -1.19
CA GLY A 243 4.17 19.35 -2.18
C GLY A 243 3.14 18.90 -3.19
N PHE A 244 3.60 18.07 -4.11
CA PHE A 244 2.77 17.28 -5.00
C PHE A 244 3.05 15.80 -4.79
N THR A 245 2.04 14.97 -5.02
CA THR A 245 2.21 13.53 -5.20
C THR A 245 1.46 13.08 -6.45
N GLY A 246 1.96 12.06 -7.11
CA GLY A 246 1.32 11.60 -8.33
C GLY A 246 1.91 10.29 -8.85
N PHE A 247 1.47 9.91 -10.04
CA PHE A 247 1.87 8.69 -10.71
C PHE A 247 2.53 8.98 -12.05
N LEU A 248 3.54 8.17 -12.36
CA LEU A 248 4.18 8.17 -13.66
C LEU A 248 3.63 7.00 -14.50
N ASN A 249 3.73 7.14 -15.83
CA ASN A 249 3.38 6.04 -16.73
C ASN A 249 4.33 4.85 -16.55
N GLY A 250 3.87 3.63 -16.87
CA GLY A 250 4.64 2.40 -16.66
C GLY A 250 5.98 2.36 -17.41
N GLY A 251 6.09 3.05 -18.55
CA GLY A 251 7.34 3.15 -19.32
C GLY A 251 8.47 3.85 -18.56
N ALA A 252 8.13 4.68 -17.58
CA ALA A 252 9.10 5.38 -16.76
C ALA A 252 9.95 4.45 -15.86
N ALA A 253 9.54 3.20 -15.66
CA ALA A 253 10.32 2.21 -14.92
C ALA A 253 11.69 1.92 -15.53
N THR A 254 11.84 2.14 -16.84
CA THR A 254 13.10 1.92 -17.57
C THR A 254 14.11 3.06 -17.39
N TYR A 255 13.71 4.19 -16.85
CA TYR A 255 14.55 5.36 -16.63
C TYR A 255 15.16 5.35 -15.22
N SER A 256 16.36 5.99 -15.06
CA SER A 256 16.90 6.25 -13.72
C SER A 256 16.05 7.29 -12.97
N PRO A 257 16.14 7.36 -11.63
CA PRO A 257 15.43 8.37 -10.84
C PRO A 257 15.72 9.81 -11.30
N GLU A 258 16.98 10.11 -11.71
CA GLU A 258 17.40 11.43 -12.19
C GLU A 258 16.68 11.79 -13.51
N VAL A 259 16.59 10.85 -14.42
CA VAL A 259 15.90 11.04 -15.71
C VAL A 259 14.38 11.18 -15.49
N ARG A 260 13.80 10.40 -14.57
CA ARG A 260 12.39 10.56 -14.19
C ARG A 260 12.13 11.96 -13.62
N LYS A 261 12.99 12.42 -12.70
CA LYS A 261 12.92 13.79 -12.14
C LYS A 261 12.96 14.85 -13.22
N GLU A 262 13.92 14.76 -14.15
CA GLU A 262 14.03 15.73 -15.25
C GLU A 262 12.76 15.78 -16.08
N PHE A 263 12.21 14.63 -16.46
CA PHE A 263 11.00 14.58 -17.29
C PHE A 263 9.76 15.08 -16.55
N VAL A 264 9.63 14.79 -15.24
CA VAL A 264 8.58 15.31 -14.38
C VAL A 264 8.64 16.84 -14.35
N LEU A 265 9.79 17.41 -14.03
CA LEU A 265 9.96 18.84 -13.91
C LEU A 265 9.74 19.56 -15.25
N ARG A 266 10.22 18.99 -16.35
CA ARG A 266 10.02 19.54 -17.70
C ARG A 266 8.53 19.56 -18.10
N GLN A 267 7.78 18.47 -17.82
CA GLN A 267 6.34 18.42 -18.08
C GLN A 267 5.60 19.47 -17.22
N LEU A 268 5.91 19.53 -15.92
CA LEU A 268 5.28 20.51 -15.03
C LEU A 268 5.60 21.96 -15.38
N ALA A 269 6.82 22.26 -15.82
CA ALA A 269 7.20 23.60 -16.26
C ALA A 269 6.36 24.08 -17.47
N THR A 270 6.06 23.18 -18.39
CA THR A 270 5.16 23.48 -19.52
C THR A 270 3.72 23.75 -19.07
N LEU A 271 3.26 23.12 -17.97
CA LEU A 271 1.88 23.17 -17.51
C LEU A 271 1.62 24.25 -16.46
N LEU A 272 2.57 24.46 -15.54
CA LEU A 272 2.44 25.35 -14.36
C LEU A 272 3.50 26.45 -14.31
N GLY A 273 4.36 26.55 -15.33
CA GLY A 273 5.41 27.58 -15.41
C GLY A 273 6.68 27.25 -14.64
N GLU A 274 7.65 28.18 -14.66
CA GLU A 274 9.02 27.90 -14.20
C GLU A 274 9.19 27.70 -12.69
N LYS A 275 8.22 28.09 -11.87
CA LYS A 275 8.30 27.93 -10.40
C LYS A 275 8.46 26.46 -9.99
N VAL A 276 7.90 25.53 -10.76
CA VAL A 276 8.01 24.09 -10.49
C VAL A 276 9.43 23.55 -10.63
N LEU A 277 10.32 24.25 -11.33
CA LEU A 277 11.71 23.82 -11.57
C LEU A 277 12.60 23.90 -10.32
N LYS A 278 12.10 24.44 -9.22
CA LYS A 278 12.85 24.65 -7.98
C LYS A 278 12.23 23.86 -6.80
N PRO A 279 12.03 22.54 -6.95
CA PRO A 279 11.62 21.74 -5.79
C PRO A 279 12.78 21.67 -4.78
N VAL A 280 12.43 21.70 -3.50
CA VAL A 280 13.40 21.44 -2.41
C VAL A 280 13.87 20.00 -2.47
N ALA A 281 12.93 19.07 -2.75
CA ALA A 281 13.23 17.65 -2.89
C ALA A 281 12.32 16.97 -3.93
N TYR A 282 12.83 15.88 -4.50
CA TYR A 282 12.09 14.94 -5.36
C TYR A 282 12.35 13.53 -4.88
N PHE A 283 11.30 12.75 -4.82
CA PHE A 283 11.35 11.34 -4.49
C PHE A 283 10.48 10.56 -5.48
N ASP A 284 10.86 9.34 -5.79
CA ASP A 284 9.99 8.40 -6.48
C ASP A 284 10.19 6.97 -5.98
N LYS A 285 9.21 6.12 -6.26
CA LYS A 285 9.26 4.69 -6.00
C LYS A 285 8.57 3.92 -7.10
N VAL A 286 9.30 2.96 -7.66
CA VAL A 286 8.76 1.92 -8.53
C VAL A 286 8.33 0.75 -7.64
N TRP A 287 7.04 0.39 -7.67
CA TRP A 287 6.50 -0.70 -6.86
C TRP A 287 6.64 -2.05 -7.57
N THR A 288 7.88 -2.42 -7.90
CA THR A 288 8.28 -3.73 -8.45
C THR A 288 9.56 -4.15 -7.74
N ASP A 289 9.43 -4.74 -6.58
CA ASP A 289 10.55 -5.29 -5.83
C ASP A 289 10.31 -6.76 -5.48
N GLU A 290 11.24 -7.38 -4.77
CA GLU A 290 11.11 -8.79 -4.38
C GLU A 290 9.92 -9.08 -3.45
N PHE A 291 9.30 -8.06 -2.88
CA PHE A 291 8.15 -8.15 -1.98
C PHE A 291 6.84 -7.68 -2.61
N VAL A 292 6.90 -7.13 -3.82
CA VAL A 292 5.70 -6.75 -4.61
C VAL A 292 5.91 -7.15 -6.05
N LEU A 293 5.33 -8.27 -6.45
CA LEU A 293 5.44 -8.76 -7.82
C LEU A 293 4.41 -8.08 -8.72
N ALA A 294 4.88 -7.57 -9.86
CA ALA A 294 4.05 -7.17 -10.97
C ALA A 294 3.84 -8.40 -11.86
N GLY A 295 2.60 -8.90 -11.95
CA GLY A 295 2.28 -9.93 -12.92
C GLY A 295 2.29 -9.39 -14.34
N ASP A 296 2.54 -10.25 -15.34
CA ASP A 296 2.60 -9.88 -16.76
C ASP A 296 1.32 -9.22 -17.30
N GLN A 297 0.19 -9.39 -16.61
CA GLN A 297 -1.14 -8.93 -17.04
C GLN A 297 -1.69 -7.75 -16.23
N ILE A 298 -0.89 -7.06 -15.45
CA ILE A 298 -1.33 -6.02 -14.51
C ILE A 298 -2.10 -4.89 -15.20
N ILE A 299 -1.68 -4.50 -16.41
CA ILE A 299 -2.29 -3.40 -17.17
C ILE A 299 -3.67 -3.78 -17.71
N HIS A 300 -3.90 -5.06 -17.98
CA HIS A 300 -5.11 -5.53 -18.65
C HIS A 300 -6.21 -5.96 -17.67
N ARG A 301 -5.85 -6.47 -16.49
CA ARG A 301 -6.80 -7.03 -15.53
C ARG A 301 -6.36 -6.78 -14.08
N PRO A 302 -6.36 -5.55 -13.61
CA PRO A 302 -5.73 -5.16 -12.35
C PRO A 302 -6.33 -5.79 -11.08
N HIS A 303 -7.55 -6.32 -11.16
CA HIS A 303 -8.23 -7.01 -10.05
C HIS A 303 -8.55 -8.47 -10.37
N GLN A 304 -7.86 -9.07 -11.34
CA GLN A 304 -8.13 -10.46 -11.71
C GLN A 304 -7.94 -11.39 -10.50
N ASN A 305 -8.96 -12.25 -10.29
CA ASN A 305 -9.01 -13.24 -9.23
C ASN A 305 -8.90 -12.70 -7.78
N ASN A 306 -8.99 -11.39 -7.59
CA ASN A 306 -9.14 -10.84 -6.25
C ASN A 306 -10.49 -11.29 -5.66
N GLY A 307 -10.54 -11.57 -4.35
CA GLY A 307 -11.73 -12.09 -3.67
C GLY A 307 -12.11 -13.53 -4.08
N HIS A 308 -11.23 -14.26 -4.77
CA HIS A 308 -11.52 -15.61 -5.24
C HIS A 308 -11.93 -16.54 -4.08
N PRO A 309 -13.00 -17.38 -4.23
CA PRO A 309 -13.50 -18.24 -3.15
C PRO A 309 -12.47 -19.17 -2.52
N LEU A 310 -11.49 -19.64 -3.28
CA LEU A 310 -10.39 -20.45 -2.74
C LEU A 310 -9.52 -19.67 -1.75
N LEU A 311 -9.42 -18.35 -1.84
CA LEU A 311 -8.68 -17.54 -0.87
C LEU A 311 -9.43 -17.39 0.47
N GLN A 312 -10.73 -17.71 0.49
CA GLN A 312 -11.56 -17.69 1.68
C GLN A 312 -11.53 -18.99 2.46
N GLN A 313 -10.89 -20.05 1.93
CA GLN A 313 -10.83 -21.37 2.59
C GLN A 313 -9.63 -21.44 3.56
N SER A 314 -9.64 -22.45 4.39
CA SER A 314 -8.49 -22.87 5.20
C SER A 314 -7.87 -24.12 4.59
N TYR A 315 -6.58 -24.28 4.79
CA TYR A 315 -5.76 -25.37 4.27
C TYR A 315 -4.99 -26.04 5.42
N MET A 316 -4.26 -27.11 5.13
CA MET A 316 -3.45 -27.82 6.11
C MET A 316 -4.26 -28.15 7.38
N ASN A 317 -5.32 -28.93 7.22
CA ASN A 317 -6.25 -29.31 8.29
C ASN A 317 -6.81 -28.12 9.09
N GLY A 318 -7.14 -27.02 8.40
CA GLY A 318 -7.72 -25.83 9.02
C GLY A 318 -6.73 -24.94 9.78
N LYS A 319 -5.41 -25.14 9.58
CA LYS A 319 -4.35 -24.41 10.27
C LYS A 319 -3.77 -23.25 9.44
N LEU A 320 -3.92 -23.27 8.10
CA LEU A 320 -3.37 -22.25 7.19
C LEU A 320 -4.48 -21.40 6.56
N PHE A 321 -4.30 -20.08 6.57
CA PHE A 321 -5.25 -19.10 6.03
C PHE A 321 -4.55 -18.05 5.17
N PHE A 322 -5.28 -17.47 4.21
CA PHE A 322 -4.86 -16.30 3.47
C PHE A 322 -5.67 -15.08 3.91
N ALA A 323 -5.01 -13.94 4.12
CA ALA A 323 -5.61 -12.72 4.64
C ALA A 323 -4.96 -11.43 4.08
N GLY A 324 -4.31 -11.48 2.91
CA GLY A 324 -3.91 -10.28 2.18
C GLY A 324 -5.15 -9.51 1.70
N THR A 325 -5.00 -8.22 1.37
CA THR A 325 -6.12 -7.42 0.86
C THR A 325 -6.77 -8.03 -0.38
N GLU A 326 -6.02 -8.78 -1.18
CA GLU A 326 -6.51 -9.51 -2.35
C GLU A 326 -7.49 -10.63 -2.01
N THR A 327 -7.58 -11.03 -0.73
CA THR A 327 -8.54 -12.04 -0.29
C THR A 327 -9.92 -11.45 0.02
N ALA A 328 -10.03 -10.15 0.22
CA ALA A 328 -11.31 -9.50 0.49
C ALA A 328 -12.24 -9.58 -0.72
N THR A 329 -13.55 -9.78 -0.48
CA THR A 329 -14.57 -9.82 -1.52
C THR A 329 -14.99 -8.44 -1.99
N GLU A 330 -14.78 -7.43 -1.15
CA GLU A 330 -15.03 -6.02 -1.44
C GLU A 330 -13.75 -5.22 -1.24
N PHE A 331 -13.54 -4.18 -2.02
CA PHE A 331 -12.37 -3.30 -1.95
C PHE A 331 -11.02 -4.03 -1.95
N SER A 332 -10.94 -5.19 -2.62
CA SER A 332 -9.69 -5.94 -2.73
C SER A 332 -8.60 -5.10 -3.39
N GLY A 333 -7.40 -5.16 -2.82
CA GLY A 333 -6.27 -4.34 -3.25
C GLY A 333 -6.17 -2.99 -2.52
N TYR A 334 -7.24 -2.49 -1.93
CA TYR A 334 -7.29 -1.23 -1.17
C TYR A 334 -6.96 -1.44 0.31
N MET A 335 -6.73 -0.33 1.03
CA MET A 335 -6.57 -0.35 2.50
C MET A 335 -7.82 -0.90 3.19
N GLU A 336 -9.01 -0.56 2.71
CA GLU A 336 -10.28 -1.10 3.21
C GLU A 336 -10.30 -2.63 3.14
N GLY A 337 -9.94 -3.20 1.97
CA GLY A 337 -9.87 -4.65 1.79
C GLY A 337 -8.87 -5.33 2.75
N ALA A 338 -7.78 -4.65 3.11
CA ALA A 338 -6.82 -5.16 4.10
C ALA A 338 -7.44 -5.28 5.50
N VAL A 339 -8.25 -4.30 5.90
CA VAL A 339 -8.97 -4.32 7.19
C VAL A 339 -10.09 -5.35 7.18
N ILE A 340 -10.85 -5.46 6.07
CA ILE A 340 -11.89 -6.48 5.88
C ILE A 340 -11.28 -7.89 5.99
N ALA A 341 -10.18 -8.15 5.31
CA ALA A 341 -9.51 -9.45 5.35
C ALA A 341 -9.09 -9.83 6.78
N ALA A 342 -8.48 -8.91 7.52
CA ALA A 342 -8.10 -9.12 8.92
C ALA A 342 -9.33 -9.42 9.80
N LYS A 343 -10.39 -8.62 9.72
CA LYS A 343 -11.65 -8.82 10.47
C LYS A 343 -12.31 -10.17 10.12
N SER A 344 -12.25 -10.61 8.86
CA SER A 344 -12.77 -11.90 8.42
C SER A 344 -12.06 -13.06 9.08
N ILE A 345 -10.74 -13.02 9.19
CA ILE A 345 -9.96 -14.08 9.86
C ILE A 345 -10.31 -14.16 11.33
N VAL A 346 -10.41 -13.05 12.05
CA VAL A 346 -10.75 -13.02 13.48
C VAL A 346 -12.10 -13.71 13.79
N LYS A 347 -13.04 -13.69 12.84
CA LYS A 347 -14.34 -14.37 12.96
C LYS A 347 -14.24 -15.91 12.77
N ARG A 348 -13.15 -16.38 12.16
CA ARG A 348 -12.94 -17.77 11.77
C ARG A 348 -11.97 -18.52 12.70
N LEU A 349 -11.25 -17.80 13.55
CA LEU A 349 -10.31 -18.32 14.56
C LEU A 349 -10.99 -18.64 15.88
#